data_98d4dc72ad5a8caa8bb1ab49d447cf72
#
_entry.id   98d4dc72ad5a8caa8bb1ab49d447cf72
#
_cell.length_a   1.000
_cell.length_b   1.000
_cell.length_c   1.000
_cell.angle_alpha   90.00
_cell.angle_beta   90.00
_cell.angle_gamma   90.00
#
_symmetry.space_group_name_H-M   'P 1'
#
loop_
_entity.id
_entity.type
_entity.pdbx_description
1 polymer ?
#
loop_
_entity_poly.entity_id
_entity_poly.type
_entity_poly.pdbx_seq_one_letter_code
_entity_poly.pdbx_strand_id
1 'polypeptide(L)'
;MFWHNFKYNLLITMRDKGQWFWSFIFVAMLGTLFRLTFGNAYDGSEMARNLPVAVYIEDKAVSDIFSGMIADISLEDSDDKLLDVQYVDSMEIAEEMLEKEEVLGIYYSVQGELRLMVRDDGIKEGILSSVVASYHRIMTVMTSVSQKDASKMMTAMTKLLTGETKNQEKVLSDGNMDMFTEYFYNLIAMGCLFASFAGVALTRQSQANLSSIGARKCVAQTGTFLSTTAAILANLVLLFTCEMLAIVYLSLIGVDFGNKIWQMILLVFVGTLAGITLGFLVGSIGKLSENVKEGIVTGVSLGLCFMSGLMIGDMKFIMQQHCPWFNKINPAALISDSFYALNVYQTNNQFWWNIISLVVLSIIFTLGGALLGRRRRYASI
;
A
#
# COMPACT_ATOMS: atom_id res chain seq x y z
N MET A 1 21.84 33.79 15.45
CA MET A 1 20.38 33.65 15.77
C MET A 1 19.74 32.43 15.14
N PHE A 2 19.93 32.14 13.83
CA PHE A 2 19.33 30.96 13.17
C PHE A 2 19.70 29.65 13.89
N TRP A 3 20.98 29.34 14.04
CA TRP A 3 21.47 28.10 14.70
C TRP A 3 21.03 27.97 16.14
N HIS A 4 20.89 29.08 16.87
CA HIS A 4 20.33 29.07 18.22
C HIS A 4 18.88 28.61 18.20
N ASN A 5 18.02 29.22 17.37
CA ASN A 5 16.62 28.82 17.22
C ASN A 5 16.48 27.38 16.73
N PHE A 6 17.29 26.93 15.77
CA PHE A 6 17.35 25.57 15.28
C PHE A 6 17.65 24.57 16.43
N LYS A 7 18.76 24.80 17.15
CA LYS A 7 19.17 23.91 18.26
C LYS A 7 18.10 23.78 19.34
N TYR A 8 17.51 24.91 19.76
CA TYR A 8 16.50 24.85 20.84
C TYR A 8 15.18 24.23 20.37
N ASN A 9 14.74 24.49 19.13
CA ASN A 9 13.56 23.80 18.60
C ASN A 9 13.80 22.28 18.47
N LEU A 10 15.00 21.86 18.00
CA LEU A 10 15.38 20.46 17.93
C LEU A 10 15.30 19.80 19.32
N LEU A 11 15.86 20.42 20.34
CA LEU A 11 15.83 19.91 21.71
C LEU A 11 14.41 19.85 22.30
N ILE A 12 13.54 20.79 21.98
CA ILE A 12 12.14 20.77 22.41
C ILE A 12 11.43 19.57 21.79
N THR A 13 11.55 19.38 20.48
CA THR A 13 10.90 18.28 19.75
C THR A 13 11.48 16.92 20.17
N MET A 14 12.78 16.82 20.42
CA MET A 14 13.40 15.59 20.97
C MET A 14 12.85 15.19 22.34
N ARG A 15 12.42 16.14 23.16
CA ARG A 15 11.83 15.89 24.48
C ARG A 15 10.34 15.62 24.44
N ASP A 16 9.70 15.84 23.31
CA ASP A 16 8.27 15.60 23.13
C ASP A 16 8.01 14.11 22.85
N LYS A 17 7.58 13.40 23.89
CA LYS A 17 7.27 11.96 23.81
C LYS A 17 6.13 11.66 22.82
N GLY A 18 5.18 12.58 22.65
CA GLY A 18 4.07 12.43 21.70
C GLY A 18 4.56 12.40 20.25
N GLN A 19 5.55 13.23 19.91
CA GLN A 19 6.15 13.24 18.57
C GLN A 19 6.83 11.90 18.24
N TRP A 20 7.62 11.34 19.18
CA TRP A 20 8.25 10.04 19.03
C TRP A 20 7.23 8.91 18.87
N PHE A 21 6.15 8.96 19.68
CA PHE A 21 5.09 7.96 19.62
C PHE A 21 4.45 7.94 18.24
N TRP A 22 3.96 9.08 17.75
CA TRP A 22 3.22 9.13 16.50
C TRP A 22 4.07 8.94 15.24
N SER A 23 5.32 9.45 15.23
CA SER A 23 6.19 9.40 14.06
C SER A 23 7.04 8.13 13.95
N PHE A 24 7.21 7.35 15.02
CA PHE A 24 8.02 6.14 14.99
C PHE A 24 7.33 4.94 15.62
N ILE A 25 6.96 5.04 16.92
CA ILE A 25 6.46 3.87 17.66
C ILE A 25 5.15 3.37 17.07
N PHE A 26 4.23 4.27 16.75
CA PHE A 26 2.93 3.92 16.17
C PHE A 26 3.07 3.29 14.77
N VAL A 27 3.94 3.85 13.92
CA VAL A 27 4.25 3.31 12.59
C VAL A 27 4.86 1.91 12.71
N ALA A 28 5.84 1.73 13.60
CA ALA A 28 6.48 0.44 13.84
C ALA A 28 5.48 -0.60 14.39
N MET A 29 4.64 -0.22 15.36
CA MET A 29 3.63 -1.09 15.95
C MET A 29 2.59 -1.53 14.91
N LEU A 30 2.05 -0.59 14.13
CA LEU A 30 1.06 -0.90 13.11
C LEU A 30 1.67 -1.71 11.96
N GLY A 31 2.92 -1.42 11.57
CA GLY A 31 3.65 -2.21 10.58
C GLY A 31 3.91 -3.64 11.05
N THR A 32 4.25 -3.84 12.33
CA THR A 32 4.35 -5.19 12.90
C THR A 32 3.02 -5.91 12.88
N LEU A 33 1.92 -5.22 13.23
CA LEU A 33 0.58 -5.80 13.16
C LEU A 33 0.22 -6.19 11.72
N PHE A 34 0.49 -5.34 10.76
CA PHE A 34 0.29 -5.67 9.34
C PHE A 34 1.11 -6.89 8.91
N ARG A 35 2.38 -6.96 9.33
CA ARG A 35 3.24 -8.12 9.02
C ARG A 35 2.71 -9.41 9.65
N LEU A 36 2.22 -9.37 10.87
CA LEU A 36 1.62 -10.53 11.55
C LEU A 36 0.29 -10.95 10.88
N THR A 37 -0.52 -10.00 10.45
CA THR A 37 -1.83 -10.27 9.82
C THR A 37 -1.67 -10.77 8.39
N PHE A 38 -0.80 -10.12 7.62
CA PHE A 38 -0.59 -10.43 6.20
C PHE A 38 0.65 -11.30 5.95
N GLY A 39 1.41 -11.67 6.97
CA GLY A 39 2.67 -12.40 6.84
C GLY A 39 2.51 -13.75 6.15
N ASN A 40 1.44 -14.47 6.46
CA ASN A 40 1.11 -15.73 5.77
C ASN A 40 0.62 -15.50 4.33
N ALA A 41 0.17 -14.29 4.00
CA ALA A 41 -0.20 -13.91 2.64
C ALA A 41 1.02 -13.45 1.81
N TYR A 42 2.14 -13.10 2.48
CA TYR A 42 3.41 -12.75 1.84
C TYR A 42 4.12 -13.96 1.22
N ASP A 43 3.98 -15.12 1.83
CA ASP A 43 4.42 -16.38 1.23
C ASP A 43 3.36 -16.88 0.24
N GLY A 44 3.05 -16.05 -0.77
CA GLY A 44 2.08 -16.37 -1.85
C GLY A 44 2.38 -17.70 -2.56
N SER A 45 3.62 -18.19 -2.46
CA SER A 45 4.00 -19.54 -2.85
C SER A 45 3.43 -20.64 -1.92
N GLU A 46 3.26 -20.38 -0.62
CA GLU A 46 2.64 -21.35 0.30
C GLU A 46 1.10 -21.34 0.25
N MET A 47 0.46 -20.18 -0.01
CA MET A 47 -1.00 -20.11 -0.17
C MET A 47 -1.51 -20.84 -1.41
N ALA A 48 -0.69 -20.95 -2.43
CA ALA A 48 -1.02 -21.60 -3.70
C ALA A 48 -0.49 -23.02 -3.79
N ARG A 49 0.09 -23.60 -2.72
CA ARG A 49 0.61 -24.95 -2.71
C ARG A 49 -0.33 -25.93 -2.08
N ASN A 50 -0.38 -27.15 -2.64
CA ASN A 50 -1.13 -28.28 -2.10
C ASN A 50 -2.61 -27.95 -1.79
N LEU A 51 -3.31 -27.32 -2.74
CA LEU A 51 -4.72 -27.06 -2.61
C LEU A 51 -5.51 -28.40 -2.74
N PRO A 52 -6.10 -28.93 -1.67
CA PRO A 52 -6.85 -30.19 -1.75
C PRO A 52 -8.14 -29.98 -2.54
N VAL A 53 -8.33 -30.79 -3.59
CA VAL A 53 -9.49 -30.73 -4.46
C VAL A 53 -10.01 -32.11 -4.78
N ALA A 54 -11.34 -32.28 -4.80
CA ALA A 54 -11.99 -33.49 -5.27
C ALA A 54 -12.30 -33.38 -6.77
N VAL A 55 -12.15 -34.49 -7.49
CA VAL A 55 -12.49 -34.58 -8.92
C VAL A 55 -13.49 -35.69 -9.14
N TYR A 56 -14.68 -35.33 -9.62
CA TYR A 56 -15.72 -36.25 -10.02
C TYR A 56 -16.19 -35.95 -11.44
N ILE A 57 -15.66 -36.67 -12.44
CA ILE A 57 -15.93 -36.42 -13.85
C ILE A 57 -16.39 -37.74 -14.48
N GLU A 58 -17.69 -37.86 -14.81
CA GLU A 58 -18.25 -39.03 -15.48
C GLU A 58 -17.89 -39.13 -16.95
N ASP A 59 -17.74 -37.97 -17.61
CA ASP A 59 -17.42 -37.92 -19.03
C ASP A 59 -15.91 -38.17 -19.24
N LYS A 60 -15.59 -39.33 -19.85
CA LYS A 60 -14.23 -39.74 -20.11
C LYS A 60 -13.45 -38.75 -20.96
N ALA A 61 -14.08 -38.10 -21.94
CA ALA A 61 -13.40 -37.13 -22.79
C ALA A 61 -13.03 -35.86 -22.01
N VAL A 62 -13.90 -35.38 -21.11
CA VAL A 62 -13.63 -34.25 -20.21
C VAL A 62 -12.54 -34.63 -19.21
N SER A 63 -12.62 -35.86 -18.65
CA SER A 63 -11.63 -36.37 -17.69
C SER A 63 -10.23 -36.46 -18.29
N ASP A 64 -10.06 -37.01 -19.50
CA ASP A 64 -8.77 -37.17 -20.14
C ASP A 64 -8.12 -35.81 -20.49
N ILE A 65 -8.91 -34.85 -20.95
CA ILE A 65 -8.42 -33.49 -21.25
C ILE A 65 -8.06 -32.74 -19.96
N PHE A 66 -8.92 -32.81 -18.95
CA PHE A 66 -8.70 -32.15 -17.67
C PHE A 66 -7.48 -32.72 -16.94
N SER A 67 -7.36 -34.04 -16.86
CA SER A 67 -6.21 -34.72 -16.26
C SER A 67 -4.91 -34.36 -16.97
N GLY A 68 -4.91 -34.30 -18.31
CA GLY A 68 -3.75 -33.87 -19.09
C GLY A 68 -3.39 -32.39 -18.83
N MET A 69 -4.39 -31.51 -18.60
CA MET A 69 -4.15 -30.10 -18.31
C MET A 69 -3.57 -29.86 -16.92
N ILE A 70 -4.01 -30.64 -15.92
CA ILE A 70 -3.56 -30.46 -14.54
C ILE A 70 -2.34 -31.32 -14.19
N ALA A 71 -1.88 -32.21 -15.10
CA ALA A 71 -0.78 -33.14 -14.83
C ALA A 71 0.48 -32.42 -14.31
N ASP A 72 0.89 -31.32 -14.94
CA ASP A 72 2.09 -30.55 -14.56
C ASP A 72 1.95 -29.82 -13.21
N ILE A 73 0.73 -29.43 -12.83
CA ILE A 73 0.46 -28.68 -11.60
C ILE A 73 0.05 -29.57 -10.42
N SER A 74 -0.10 -30.87 -10.66
CA SER A 74 -0.48 -31.90 -9.67
C SER A 74 0.59 -32.99 -9.47
N LEU A 75 1.79 -32.88 -10.07
CA LEU A 75 2.87 -33.85 -9.95
C LEU A 75 3.31 -34.01 -8.48
N GLU A 76 3.28 -35.25 -7.99
CA GLU A 76 3.59 -35.60 -6.59
C GLU A 76 5.05 -35.30 -6.19
N ASP A 77 5.98 -35.29 -7.14
CA ASP A 77 7.43 -35.13 -6.90
C ASP A 77 7.95 -33.67 -7.02
N SER A 78 7.07 -32.69 -7.24
CA SER A 78 7.51 -31.30 -7.34
C SER A 78 7.27 -30.54 -6.03
N ASP A 79 8.29 -29.86 -5.53
CA ASP A 79 8.18 -28.90 -4.39
C ASP A 79 7.17 -27.77 -4.67
N ASP A 80 6.68 -27.65 -5.91
CA ASP A 80 5.76 -26.62 -6.40
C ASP A 80 4.36 -27.18 -6.76
N LYS A 81 3.93 -28.28 -6.16
CA LYS A 81 2.58 -28.86 -6.36
C LYS A 81 1.49 -27.84 -6.01
N LEU A 82 0.72 -27.41 -7.01
CA LEU A 82 -0.38 -26.45 -6.82
C LEU A 82 -1.67 -27.13 -6.30
N LEU A 83 -2.04 -28.28 -6.93
CA LEU A 83 -3.27 -29.01 -6.62
C LEU A 83 -2.96 -30.38 -6.01
N ASP A 84 -3.60 -30.69 -4.91
CA ASP A 84 -3.66 -32.03 -4.34
C ASP A 84 -4.99 -32.69 -4.74
N VAL A 85 -4.91 -33.49 -5.81
CA VAL A 85 -6.09 -34.01 -6.50
C VAL A 85 -6.52 -35.34 -5.91
N GLN A 86 -7.75 -35.43 -5.45
CA GLN A 86 -8.38 -36.65 -4.96
C GLN A 86 -9.52 -37.03 -5.90
N TYR A 87 -9.38 -38.17 -6.59
CA TYR A 87 -10.43 -38.70 -7.46
C TYR A 87 -11.45 -39.47 -6.60
N VAL A 88 -12.73 -39.16 -6.78
CA VAL A 88 -13.83 -39.77 -6.03
C VAL A 88 -14.82 -40.42 -6.98
N ASP A 89 -15.46 -41.51 -6.50
CA ASP A 89 -16.35 -42.36 -7.30
C ASP A 89 -17.81 -41.85 -7.33
N SER A 90 -18.20 -40.95 -6.41
CA SER A 90 -19.53 -40.34 -6.40
C SER A 90 -19.53 -38.88 -5.99
N MET A 91 -20.55 -38.17 -6.46
CA MET A 91 -20.74 -36.76 -6.09
C MET A 91 -21.05 -36.56 -4.62
N GLU A 92 -21.79 -37.53 -4.01
CA GLU A 92 -22.15 -37.52 -2.58
C GLU A 92 -20.90 -37.55 -1.69
N ILE A 93 -19.88 -38.35 -2.04
CA ILE A 93 -18.62 -38.42 -1.31
C ILE A 93 -17.85 -37.07 -1.47
N ALA A 94 -17.85 -36.51 -2.65
CA ALA A 94 -17.19 -35.21 -2.89
C ALA A 94 -17.84 -34.09 -2.06
N GLU A 95 -19.18 -34.03 -2.02
CA GLU A 95 -19.93 -33.06 -1.23
C GLU A 95 -19.68 -33.23 0.28
N GLU A 96 -19.62 -34.48 0.77
CA GLU A 96 -19.28 -34.79 2.18
C GLU A 96 -17.87 -34.29 2.54
N MET A 97 -16.89 -34.48 1.64
CA MET A 97 -15.52 -33.97 1.82
C MET A 97 -15.46 -32.43 1.83
N LEU A 98 -16.27 -31.77 1.00
CA LEU A 98 -16.37 -30.31 0.96
C LEU A 98 -17.03 -29.75 2.23
N GLU A 99 -18.09 -30.44 2.76
CA GLU A 99 -18.74 -30.05 4.01
C GLU A 99 -17.82 -30.23 5.22
N LYS A 100 -16.98 -31.27 5.22
CA LYS A 100 -16.00 -31.56 6.28
C LYS A 100 -14.71 -30.70 6.15
N GLU A 101 -14.61 -29.83 5.16
CA GLU A 101 -13.41 -29.01 4.90
C GLU A 101 -12.15 -29.83 4.56
N GLU A 102 -12.33 -31.09 4.10
CA GLU A 102 -11.21 -31.91 3.64
C GLU A 102 -10.70 -31.48 2.27
N VAL A 103 -11.58 -30.87 1.45
CA VAL A 103 -11.25 -30.27 0.15
C VAL A 103 -11.79 -28.85 0.05
N LEU A 104 -11.11 -28.00 -0.73
CA LEU A 104 -11.47 -26.60 -0.96
C LEU A 104 -12.50 -26.44 -2.08
N GLY A 105 -12.58 -27.41 -2.98
CA GLY A 105 -13.53 -27.39 -4.08
C GLY A 105 -13.62 -28.72 -4.80
N ILE A 106 -14.69 -28.89 -5.57
CA ILE A 106 -15.01 -30.08 -6.35
C ILE A 106 -15.05 -29.70 -7.83
N TYR A 107 -14.20 -30.33 -8.62
CA TYR A 107 -14.32 -30.29 -10.09
C TYR A 107 -15.25 -31.42 -10.54
N TYR A 108 -16.31 -31.06 -11.24
CA TYR A 108 -17.31 -32.02 -11.73
C TYR A 108 -17.77 -31.67 -13.15
N SER A 109 -18.30 -32.64 -13.85
CA SER A 109 -18.82 -32.44 -15.22
C SER A 109 -20.34 -32.49 -15.25
N VAL A 110 -20.97 -31.56 -15.95
CA VAL A 110 -22.41 -31.56 -16.28
C VAL A 110 -22.59 -31.34 -17.77
N GLN A 111 -23.19 -32.28 -18.46
CA GLN A 111 -23.43 -32.19 -19.90
C GLN A 111 -22.17 -31.93 -20.75
N GLY A 112 -21.03 -32.46 -20.33
CA GLY A 112 -19.76 -32.27 -21.04
C GLY A 112 -19.06 -30.95 -20.73
N GLU A 113 -19.56 -30.13 -19.82
CA GLU A 113 -18.90 -28.91 -19.33
C GLU A 113 -18.26 -29.14 -17.95
N LEU A 114 -17.04 -28.71 -17.77
CA LEU A 114 -16.36 -28.73 -16.48
C LEU A 114 -16.87 -27.57 -15.62
N ARG A 115 -17.24 -27.86 -14.39
CA ARG A 115 -17.68 -26.89 -13.39
C ARG A 115 -16.93 -27.08 -12.07
N LEU A 116 -16.94 -26.02 -11.28
CA LEU A 116 -16.36 -25.99 -9.94
C LEU A 116 -17.45 -25.68 -8.92
N MET A 117 -17.48 -26.47 -7.84
CA MET A 117 -18.24 -26.17 -6.65
C MET A 117 -17.29 -25.82 -5.51
N VAL A 118 -17.50 -24.68 -4.87
CA VAL A 118 -16.72 -24.20 -3.71
C VAL A 118 -17.69 -23.80 -2.62
N ARG A 119 -17.24 -23.82 -1.38
CA ARG A 119 -18.07 -23.44 -0.23
C ARG A 119 -18.07 -21.95 0.02
N ASP A 120 -16.91 -21.32 -0.08
CA ASP A 120 -16.68 -19.91 0.22
C ASP A 120 -16.06 -19.19 -0.98
N ASP A 121 -15.97 -17.86 -0.89
CA ASP A 121 -15.36 -17.01 -1.93
C ASP A 121 -14.06 -16.42 -1.36
N GLY A 122 -12.93 -16.98 -1.75
CA GLY A 122 -11.61 -16.62 -1.26
C GLY A 122 -10.53 -16.69 -2.33
N ILE A 123 -9.28 -16.36 -1.96
CA ILE A 123 -8.13 -16.37 -2.87
C ILE A 123 -7.86 -17.79 -3.41
N LYS A 124 -7.95 -18.80 -2.56
CA LYS A 124 -7.72 -20.20 -2.93
C LYS A 124 -8.79 -20.69 -3.91
N GLU A 125 -10.04 -20.36 -3.66
CA GLU A 125 -11.19 -20.68 -4.49
C GLU A 125 -11.11 -19.92 -5.83
N GLY A 126 -10.59 -18.69 -5.82
CA GLY A 126 -10.27 -17.92 -7.02
C GLY A 126 -9.20 -18.59 -7.90
N ILE A 127 -8.18 -19.21 -7.31
CA ILE A 127 -7.17 -20.02 -8.02
C ILE A 127 -7.86 -21.24 -8.66
N LEU A 128 -8.68 -21.97 -7.93
CA LEU A 128 -9.43 -23.11 -8.46
C LEU A 128 -10.35 -22.69 -9.63
N SER A 129 -11.01 -21.56 -9.52
CA SER A 129 -11.84 -21.00 -10.59
C SER A 129 -11.03 -20.65 -11.84
N SER A 130 -9.78 -20.19 -11.68
CA SER A 130 -8.89 -19.88 -12.81
C SER A 130 -8.50 -21.12 -13.63
N VAL A 131 -8.42 -22.28 -12.99
CA VAL A 131 -8.19 -23.57 -13.64
C VAL A 131 -9.36 -23.93 -14.57
N VAL A 132 -10.61 -23.77 -14.10
CA VAL A 132 -11.83 -23.99 -14.93
C VAL A 132 -11.87 -23.00 -16.10
N ALA A 133 -11.58 -21.72 -15.84
CA ALA A 133 -11.53 -20.71 -16.90
C ALA A 133 -10.47 -21.04 -17.97
N SER A 134 -9.34 -21.63 -17.56
CA SER A 134 -8.29 -22.09 -18.48
C SER A 134 -8.75 -23.29 -19.28
N TYR A 135 -9.44 -24.25 -18.67
CA TYR A 135 -10.07 -25.37 -19.38
C TYR A 135 -11.05 -24.88 -20.45
N HIS A 136 -11.96 -23.98 -20.10
CA HIS A 136 -12.93 -23.43 -21.08
C HIS A 136 -12.26 -22.68 -22.23
N ARG A 137 -11.17 -21.96 -21.97
CA ARG A 137 -10.37 -21.32 -23.03
C ARG A 137 -9.74 -22.33 -23.98
N ILE A 138 -9.16 -23.40 -23.44
CA ILE A 138 -8.58 -24.49 -24.25
C ILE A 138 -9.66 -25.12 -25.11
N MET A 139 -10.82 -25.47 -24.55
CA MET A 139 -11.94 -26.04 -25.26
C MET A 139 -12.47 -25.14 -26.37
N THR A 140 -12.58 -23.84 -26.12
CA THR A 140 -12.98 -22.85 -27.14
C THR A 140 -11.99 -22.79 -28.30
N VAL A 141 -10.70 -22.80 -28.01
CA VAL A 141 -9.65 -22.84 -29.06
C VAL A 141 -9.71 -24.13 -29.84
N MET A 142 -9.83 -25.28 -29.17
CA MET A 142 -9.93 -26.59 -29.81
C MET A 142 -11.14 -26.69 -30.74
N THR A 143 -12.29 -26.22 -30.28
CA THR A 143 -13.51 -26.20 -31.11
C THR A 143 -13.34 -25.32 -32.35
N SER A 144 -12.72 -24.15 -32.19
CA SER A 144 -12.47 -23.21 -33.27
C SER A 144 -11.44 -23.75 -34.31
N VAL A 145 -10.44 -24.47 -33.86
CA VAL A 145 -9.45 -25.14 -34.73
C VAL A 145 -10.07 -26.32 -35.43
N SER A 146 -10.83 -27.14 -34.74
CA SER A 146 -11.55 -28.29 -35.35
C SER A 146 -12.50 -27.86 -36.46
N GLN A 147 -13.18 -26.76 -36.29
CA GLN A 147 -14.10 -26.20 -37.35
C GLN A 147 -13.36 -25.67 -38.58
N LYS A 148 -12.12 -25.21 -38.44
CA LYS A 148 -11.32 -24.63 -39.53
C LYS A 148 -10.44 -25.65 -40.24
N ASP A 149 -9.78 -26.52 -39.51
CA ASP A 149 -8.84 -27.51 -40.06
C ASP A 149 -8.58 -28.64 -39.03
N ALA A 150 -9.35 -29.71 -39.14
CA ALA A 150 -9.28 -30.86 -38.25
C ALA A 150 -7.87 -31.52 -38.20
N SER A 151 -7.09 -31.40 -39.29
CA SER A 151 -5.71 -31.97 -39.32
C SER A 151 -4.74 -31.28 -38.40
N LYS A 152 -5.00 -30.04 -38.00
CA LYS A 152 -4.16 -29.26 -37.07
C LYS A 152 -4.57 -29.40 -35.62
N MET A 153 -5.65 -30.11 -35.33
CA MET A 153 -6.19 -30.27 -33.99
C MET A 153 -5.15 -30.95 -33.04
N MET A 154 -4.50 -32.02 -33.50
CA MET A 154 -3.49 -32.73 -32.74
C MET A 154 -2.28 -31.85 -32.44
N THR A 155 -1.82 -31.06 -33.41
CA THR A 155 -0.70 -30.12 -33.21
C THR A 155 -1.07 -28.97 -32.28
N ALA A 156 -2.29 -28.47 -32.34
CA ALA A 156 -2.79 -27.45 -31.43
C ALA A 156 -2.92 -27.99 -30.00
N MET A 157 -3.44 -29.23 -29.85
CA MET A 157 -3.56 -29.90 -28.56
C MET A 157 -2.19 -30.13 -27.93
N THR A 158 -1.22 -30.67 -28.66
CA THR A 158 0.14 -30.87 -28.17
C THR A 158 0.77 -29.53 -27.72
N LYS A 159 0.64 -28.46 -28.49
CA LYS A 159 1.19 -27.13 -28.11
C LYS A 159 0.50 -26.52 -26.90
N LEU A 160 -0.80 -26.72 -26.72
CA LEU A 160 -1.56 -26.21 -25.56
C LEU A 160 -1.24 -27.00 -24.30
N LEU A 161 -1.10 -28.33 -24.41
CA LEU A 161 -0.81 -29.20 -23.26
C LEU A 161 0.68 -29.20 -22.88
N THR A 162 1.61 -29.04 -23.83
CA THR A 162 3.05 -28.98 -23.54
C THR A 162 3.54 -27.60 -23.10
N GLY A 163 2.65 -26.66 -22.92
CA GLY A 163 3.02 -25.32 -22.43
C GLY A 163 3.99 -24.55 -23.35
N GLU A 164 4.17 -24.99 -24.62
CA GLU A 164 5.03 -24.26 -25.59
C GLU A 164 4.53 -22.86 -25.95
N THR A 165 3.31 -22.48 -25.58
CA THR A 165 2.98 -21.09 -25.37
C THR A 165 3.65 -20.65 -24.06
N LYS A 166 4.96 -20.49 -24.09
CA LYS A 166 5.67 -19.74 -23.05
C LYS A 166 5.00 -18.38 -22.99
N ASN A 167 4.09 -18.21 -22.03
CA ASN A 167 3.88 -16.90 -21.45
C ASN A 167 5.26 -16.50 -20.96
N GLN A 168 6.01 -15.77 -21.79
CA GLN A 168 7.16 -15.06 -21.25
C GLN A 168 6.51 -14.09 -20.26
N GLU A 169 6.60 -14.44 -18.98
CA GLU A 169 6.54 -13.42 -17.94
C GLU A 169 7.65 -12.45 -18.28
N LYS A 170 7.29 -11.47 -19.09
CA LYS A 170 8.11 -10.30 -19.22
C LYS A 170 7.91 -9.58 -17.90
N VAL A 171 8.80 -9.85 -16.96
CA VAL A 171 8.90 -9.07 -15.73
C VAL A 171 9.06 -7.62 -16.18
N LEU A 172 7.94 -6.88 -16.21
CA LEU A 172 7.88 -5.49 -16.64
C LEU A 172 8.48 -4.55 -15.58
N SER A 173 8.78 -5.08 -14.40
CA SER A 173 9.39 -4.35 -13.30
C SER A 173 10.33 -5.28 -12.52
N ASP A 174 11.46 -4.74 -12.05
CA ASP A 174 12.39 -5.43 -11.15
C ASP A 174 11.88 -5.47 -9.70
N GLY A 175 10.65 -5.03 -9.44
CA GLY A 175 10.08 -4.86 -8.11
C GLY A 175 8.95 -5.82 -7.79
N ASN A 176 8.75 -6.04 -6.51
CA ASN A 176 7.67 -6.84 -5.97
C ASN A 176 6.31 -6.15 -6.20
N MET A 177 5.43 -6.78 -6.98
CA MET A 177 4.05 -6.31 -7.24
C MET A 177 3.07 -6.80 -6.17
N ASP A 178 3.54 -7.09 -4.97
CA ASP A 178 2.69 -7.57 -3.89
C ASP A 178 1.68 -6.49 -3.45
N MET A 179 0.41 -6.83 -3.50
CA MET A 179 -0.70 -5.97 -3.09
C MET A 179 -0.56 -5.51 -1.62
N PHE A 180 0.02 -6.35 -0.76
CA PHE A 180 0.18 -6.04 0.66
C PHE A 180 1.29 -5.00 0.91
N THR A 181 2.28 -4.91 0.04
CA THR A 181 3.35 -3.90 0.15
C THR A 181 2.80 -2.48 0.06
N GLU A 182 1.70 -2.25 -0.66
CA GLU A 182 1.05 -0.95 -0.75
C GLU A 182 0.53 -0.44 0.61
N TYR A 183 0.10 -1.32 1.51
CA TYR A 183 -0.28 -0.94 2.87
C TYR A 183 0.89 -0.36 3.66
N PHE A 184 2.10 -0.89 3.48
CA PHE A 184 3.30 -0.34 4.12
C PHE A 184 3.72 1.01 3.54
N TYR A 185 3.53 1.23 2.22
CA TYR A 185 3.77 2.55 1.61
C TYR A 185 2.81 3.60 2.17
N ASN A 186 1.54 3.24 2.32
CA ASN A 186 0.53 4.11 2.94
C ASN A 186 0.82 4.32 4.44
N LEU A 187 1.40 3.35 5.13
CA LEU A 187 1.80 3.48 6.53
C LEU A 187 2.93 4.51 6.69
N ILE A 188 3.95 4.49 5.83
CA ILE A 188 5.00 5.53 5.83
C ILE A 188 4.42 6.89 5.44
N ALA A 189 3.48 6.93 4.48
CA ALA A 189 2.79 8.17 4.13
C ALA A 189 2.03 8.75 5.34
N MET A 190 1.39 7.90 6.15
CA MET A 190 0.73 8.29 7.40
C MET A 190 1.73 8.86 8.41
N GLY A 191 2.88 8.21 8.61
CA GLY A 191 3.94 8.71 9.48
C GLY A 191 4.42 10.10 9.05
N CYS A 192 4.69 10.29 7.74
CA CYS A 192 5.03 11.60 7.18
C CYS A 192 3.93 12.65 7.45
N LEU A 193 2.64 12.29 7.35
CA LEU A 193 1.55 13.23 7.63
C LEU A 193 1.37 13.50 9.13
N PHE A 194 1.69 12.55 10.01
CA PHE A 194 1.67 12.78 11.45
C PHE A 194 2.79 13.72 11.93
N ALA A 195 3.80 13.98 11.11
CA ALA A 195 4.70 15.12 11.34
C ALA A 195 3.97 16.47 11.42
N SER A 196 2.71 16.53 11.01
CA SER A 196 1.84 17.71 11.16
C SER A 196 1.58 18.11 12.61
N PHE A 197 1.64 17.19 13.57
CA PHE A 197 1.57 17.56 14.99
C PHE A 197 2.71 18.52 15.38
N ALA A 198 3.92 18.31 14.85
CA ALA A 198 5.03 19.25 15.08
C ALA A 198 4.75 20.62 14.46
N GLY A 199 4.09 20.67 13.31
CA GLY A 199 3.64 21.93 12.69
C GLY A 199 2.66 22.71 13.55
N VAL A 200 1.69 22.05 14.20
CA VAL A 200 0.77 22.65 15.18
C VAL A 200 1.55 23.14 16.41
N ALA A 201 2.40 22.31 16.98
CA ALA A 201 3.22 22.67 18.13
C ALA A 201 4.13 23.88 17.87
N LEU A 202 4.66 24.00 16.64
CA LEU A 202 5.47 25.15 16.21
C LEU A 202 4.67 26.44 16.26
N THR A 203 3.41 26.44 15.86
CA THR A 203 2.55 27.63 15.92
C THR A 203 2.21 28.03 17.35
N ARG A 204 2.02 27.06 18.27
CA ARG A 204 1.86 27.31 19.70
C ARG A 204 3.09 28.01 20.28
N GLN A 205 4.28 27.56 19.93
CA GLN A 205 5.54 28.14 20.41
C GLN A 205 5.88 29.49 19.81
N SER A 206 5.19 29.91 18.75
CA SER A 206 5.40 31.20 18.08
C SER A 206 4.34 32.26 18.43
N GLN A 207 3.31 31.93 19.19
CA GLN A 207 2.19 32.83 19.53
C GLN A 207 2.19 33.19 21.02
N ALA A 208 2.20 34.49 21.32
CA ALA A 208 2.29 35.01 22.69
C ALA A 208 1.11 34.60 23.58
N ASN A 209 -0.09 34.45 23.01
CA ASN A 209 -1.29 34.09 23.74
C ASN A 209 -1.44 32.56 23.98
N LEU A 210 -0.62 31.74 23.37
CA LEU A 210 -0.72 30.28 23.48
C LEU A 210 0.37 29.67 24.38
N SER A 211 1.50 30.36 24.55
CA SER A 211 2.58 29.83 25.39
C SER A 211 3.49 30.93 25.92
N SER A 212 4.11 30.70 27.12
CA SER A 212 5.12 31.57 27.68
C SER A 212 6.37 31.69 26.81
N ILE A 213 6.69 30.63 26.05
CA ILE A 213 7.78 30.62 25.07
C ILE A 213 7.42 31.51 23.88
N GLY A 214 6.17 31.47 23.42
CA GLY A 214 5.65 32.33 22.36
C GLY A 214 5.70 33.80 22.78
N ALA A 215 5.31 34.15 23.99
CA ALA A 215 5.40 35.50 24.52
C ALA A 215 6.85 36.03 24.50
N ARG A 216 7.80 35.23 24.97
CA ARG A 216 9.23 35.57 24.93
C ARG A 216 9.79 35.73 23.52
N LYS A 217 9.35 34.87 22.56
CA LYS A 217 9.76 34.95 21.14
C LYS A 217 9.22 36.20 20.46
N CYS A 218 8.00 36.65 20.82
CA CYS A 218 7.40 37.86 20.23
C CYS A 218 8.13 39.14 20.66
N VAL A 219 8.71 39.17 21.87
CA VAL A 219 9.50 40.33 22.38
C VAL A 219 10.95 40.28 21.88
N ALA A 220 11.43 39.12 21.45
CA ALA A 220 12.79 38.97 20.95
C ALA A 220 12.97 39.66 19.57
N GLN A 221 14.09 40.32 19.35
CA GLN A 221 14.48 40.99 18.09
C GLN A 221 14.68 40.05 16.89
N THR A 222 14.22 38.82 16.93
CA THR A 222 14.40 37.83 15.85
C THR A 222 13.26 37.95 14.85
N GLY A 223 13.58 38.13 13.58
CA GLY A 223 12.58 38.17 12.52
C GLY A 223 11.76 36.85 12.50
N THR A 224 10.44 36.98 12.45
CA THR A 224 9.49 35.86 12.50
C THR A 224 9.78 34.81 11.42
N PHE A 225 10.15 35.23 10.22
CA PHE A 225 10.52 34.35 9.11
C PHE A 225 11.72 33.45 9.45
N LEU A 226 12.80 34.04 9.95
CA LEU A 226 14.03 33.32 10.32
C LEU A 226 13.76 32.31 11.48
N SER A 227 12.94 32.70 12.44
CA SER A 227 12.58 31.83 13.56
C SER A 227 11.72 30.66 13.10
N THR A 228 10.73 30.90 12.22
CA THR A 228 9.84 29.87 11.71
C THR A 228 10.56 28.88 10.80
N THR A 229 11.40 29.35 9.88
CA THR A 229 12.19 28.47 9.02
C THR A 229 13.16 27.61 9.81
N ALA A 230 13.84 28.18 10.82
CA ALA A 230 14.74 27.43 11.71
C ALA A 230 13.96 26.33 12.47
N ALA A 231 12.75 26.63 12.92
CA ALA A 231 11.91 25.67 13.64
C ALA A 231 11.37 24.56 12.71
N ILE A 232 10.92 24.90 11.50
CA ILE A 232 10.49 23.88 10.49
C ILE A 232 11.66 22.95 10.17
N LEU A 233 12.85 23.49 9.91
CA LEU A 233 14.02 22.67 9.60
C LEU A 233 14.47 21.79 10.78
N ALA A 234 14.38 22.28 12.02
CA ALA A 234 14.70 21.49 13.20
C ALA A 234 13.75 20.30 13.36
N ASN A 235 12.45 20.52 13.20
CA ASN A 235 11.44 19.46 13.25
C ASN A 235 11.63 18.49 12.08
N LEU A 236 11.91 19.00 10.86
CA LEU A 236 12.13 18.18 9.69
C LEU A 236 13.30 17.20 9.89
N VAL A 237 14.44 17.67 10.39
CA VAL A 237 15.61 16.79 10.64
C VAL A 237 15.25 15.67 11.61
N LEU A 238 14.57 15.96 12.71
CA LEU A 238 14.21 14.95 13.69
C LEU A 238 13.19 13.95 13.15
N LEU A 239 12.07 14.46 12.60
CA LEU A 239 10.96 13.60 12.18
C LEU A 239 11.33 12.80 10.92
N PHE A 240 12.09 13.37 10.00
CA PHE A 240 12.68 12.62 8.90
C PHE A 240 13.56 11.47 9.41
N THR A 241 14.36 11.70 10.46
CA THR A 241 15.16 10.62 11.08
C THR A 241 14.26 9.53 11.69
N CYS A 242 13.15 9.91 12.33
CA CYS A 242 12.17 8.95 12.86
C CYS A 242 11.56 8.10 11.75
N GLU A 243 11.16 8.72 10.63
CA GLU A 243 10.58 7.99 9.48
C GLU A 243 11.61 7.07 8.82
N MET A 244 12.85 7.50 8.69
CA MET A 244 13.93 6.65 8.17
C MET A 244 14.19 5.45 9.09
N LEU A 245 14.15 5.64 10.42
CA LEU A 245 14.23 4.55 11.39
C LEU A 245 13.04 3.58 11.26
N ALA A 246 11.82 4.10 11.00
CA ALA A 246 10.64 3.27 10.76
C ALA A 246 10.81 2.42 9.50
N ILE A 247 11.31 2.99 8.41
CA ILE A 247 11.60 2.24 7.17
C ILE A 247 12.65 1.16 7.42
N VAL A 248 13.74 1.48 8.12
CA VAL A 248 14.77 0.49 8.47
C VAL A 248 14.17 -0.64 9.30
N TYR A 249 13.33 -0.32 10.29
CA TYR A 249 12.64 -1.32 11.09
C TYR A 249 11.73 -2.21 10.25
N LEU A 250 10.91 -1.62 9.37
CA LEU A 250 10.02 -2.36 8.47
C LEU A 250 10.80 -3.25 7.50
N SER A 251 11.94 -2.77 7.00
CA SER A 251 12.83 -3.59 6.17
C SER A 251 13.41 -4.79 6.93
N LEU A 252 13.74 -4.63 8.22
CA LEU A 252 14.23 -5.71 9.08
C LEU A 252 13.16 -6.79 9.33
N ILE A 253 11.89 -6.43 9.34
CA ILE A 253 10.79 -7.41 9.46
C ILE A 253 10.35 -7.99 8.10
N GLY A 254 11.11 -7.69 7.03
CA GLY A 254 10.94 -8.32 5.71
C GLY A 254 10.07 -7.55 4.72
N VAL A 255 9.82 -6.25 4.93
CA VAL A 255 9.13 -5.41 3.94
C VAL A 255 10.15 -4.92 2.91
N ASP A 256 9.88 -5.16 1.63
CA ASP A 256 10.74 -4.70 0.55
C ASP A 256 10.31 -3.31 0.04
N PHE A 257 11.19 -2.31 0.23
CA PHE A 257 11.02 -0.96 -0.29
C PHE A 257 11.79 -0.72 -1.60
N GLY A 258 12.37 -1.77 -2.17
CA GLY A 258 13.14 -1.71 -3.41
C GLY A 258 14.56 -1.14 -3.26
N ASN A 259 15.28 -1.04 -4.38
CA ASN A 259 16.71 -0.73 -4.40
C ASN A 259 17.04 0.75 -4.61
N LYS A 260 16.03 1.61 -4.87
CA LYS A 260 16.25 3.03 -5.22
C LYS A 260 16.35 3.93 -3.96
N ILE A 261 17.34 3.64 -3.10
CA ILE A 261 17.49 4.24 -1.76
C ILE A 261 17.51 5.78 -1.79
N TRP A 262 18.21 6.41 -2.74
CA TRP A 262 18.30 7.86 -2.81
C TRP A 262 16.97 8.55 -3.12
N GLN A 263 16.17 7.96 -3.99
CA GLN A 263 14.84 8.46 -4.30
C GLN A 263 13.91 8.30 -3.11
N MET A 264 14.01 7.18 -2.38
CA MET A 264 13.26 6.94 -1.16
C MET A 264 13.60 7.97 -0.06
N ILE A 265 14.89 8.25 0.16
CA ILE A 265 15.35 9.29 1.11
C ILE A 265 14.76 10.65 0.74
N LEU A 266 14.80 11.04 -0.55
CA LEU A 266 14.24 12.29 -1.03
C LEU A 266 12.71 12.34 -0.83
N LEU A 267 12.01 11.24 -1.12
CA LEU A 267 10.56 11.13 -0.95
C LEU A 267 10.15 11.35 0.50
N VAL A 268 10.78 10.63 1.42
CA VAL A 268 10.47 10.72 2.86
C VAL A 268 10.79 12.13 3.38
N PHE A 269 11.89 12.74 2.94
CA PHE A 269 12.25 14.10 3.31
C PHE A 269 11.17 15.11 2.87
N VAL A 270 10.73 15.04 1.61
CA VAL A 270 9.71 15.95 1.06
C VAL A 270 8.33 15.62 1.65
N GLY A 271 7.99 14.35 1.86
CA GLY A 271 6.76 13.91 2.49
C GLY A 271 6.62 14.41 3.92
N THR A 272 7.68 14.27 4.74
CA THR A 272 7.73 14.80 6.11
C THR A 272 7.60 16.34 6.12
N LEU A 273 8.23 17.02 5.17
CA LEU A 273 8.09 18.47 5.01
C LEU A 273 6.62 18.85 4.72
N ALA A 274 5.95 18.11 3.83
CA ALA A 274 4.54 18.34 3.53
C ALA A 274 3.64 18.16 4.76
N GLY A 275 3.90 17.14 5.59
CA GLY A 275 3.21 16.93 6.86
C GLY A 275 3.42 18.11 7.83
N ILE A 276 4.66 18.51 8.10
CA ILE A 276 4.97 19.63 8.99
C ILE A 276 4.29 20.93 8.52
N THR A 277 4.34 21.20 7.22
CA THR A 277 3.76 22.44 6.67
C THR A 277 2.23 22.41 6.67
N LEU A 278 1.58 21.26 6.49
CA LEU A 278 0.16 21.06 6.70
C LEU A 278 -0.24 21.39 8.15
N GLY A 279 0.50 20.87 9.12
CA GLY A 279 0.30 21.19 10.52
C GLY A 279 0.53 22.67 10.84
N PHE A 280 1.51 23.30 10.22
CA PHE A 280 1.76 24.74 10.35
C PHE A 280 0.59 25.57 9.81
N LEU A 281 0.00 25.17 8.67
CA LEU A 281 -1.20 25.80 8.11
C LEU A 281 -2.38 25.70 9.10
N VAL A 282 -2.72 24.50 9.55
CA VAL A 282 -3.84 24.25 10.48
C VAL A 282 -3.59 24.94 11.84
N GLY A 283 -2.38 24.85 12.35
CA GLY A 283 -1.97 25.52 13.59
C GLY A 283 -2.11 27.05 13.51
N SER A 284 -1.95 27.62 12.31
CA SER A 284 -2.08 29.05 12.06
C SER A 284 -3.53 29.54 11.96
N ILE A 285 -4.54 28.65 11.92
CA ILE A 285 -5.96 29.03 11.98
C ILE A 285 -6.23 29.68 13.34
N GLY A 286 -6.79 30.91 13.32
CA GLY A 286 -7.05 31.74 14.52
C GLY A 286 -8.00 31.10 15.52
N LYS A 287 -8.30 31.60 16.64
CA LYS A 287 -9.35 31.33 17.63
C LYS A 287 -9.65 29.88 18.07
N LEU A 288 -9.07 28.86 17.42
CA LEU A 288 -9.25 27.44 17.79
C LEU A 288 -8.33 27.08 18.95
N SER A 289 -8.83 26.27 19.89
CA SER A 289 -8.00 25.69 20.95
C SER A 289 -6.99 24.69 20.36
N GLU A 290 -5.93 24.41 21.09
CA GLU A 290 -4.88 23.47 20.65
C GLU A 290 -5.43 22.07 20.38
N ASN A 291 -6.24 21.54 21.30
CA ASN A 291 -6.86 20.23 21.16
C ASN A 291 -7.74 20.11 19.90
N VAL A 292 -8.45 21.19 19.55
CA VAL A 292 -9.25 21.23 18.31
C VAL A 292 -8.35 21.22 17.08
N LYS A 293 -7.22 21.94 17.10
CA LYS A 293 -6.26 21.93 15.98
C LYS A 293 -5.60 20.56 15.81
N GLU A 294 -5.23 19.92 16.90
CA GLU A 294 -4.69 18.54 16.89
C GLU A 294 -5.76 17.56 16.38
N GLY A 295 -7.01 17.69 16.80
CA GLY A 295 -8.12 16.89 16.29
C GLY A 295 -8.34 17.08 14.77
N ILE A 296 -8.29 18.33 14.28
CA ILE A 296 -8.40 18.63 12.84
C ILE A 296 -7.25 17.97 12.07
N VAL A 297 -6.01 18.12 12.54
CA VAL A 297 -4.84 17.54 11.88
C VAL A 297 -4.91 16.03 11.85
N THR A 298 -5.33 15.41 12.96
CA THR A 298 -5.54 13.95 13.03
C THR A 298 -6.61 13.51 12.03
N GLY A 299 -7.78 14.15 12.05
CA GLY A 299 -8.88 13.80 11.15
C GLY A 299 -8.53 13.99 9.67
N VAL A 300 -7.87 15.11 9.33
CA VAL A 300 -7.41 15.36 7.95
C VAL A 300 -6.36 14.33 7.54
N SER A 301 -5.33 14.09 8.35
CA SER A 301 -4.27 13.14 8.02
C SER A 301 -4.80 11.73 7.85
N LEU A 302 -5.64 11.24 8.78
CA LEU A 302 -6.25 9.91 8.67
C LEU A 302 -7.23 9.83 7.49
N GLY A 303 -8.03 10.87 7.23
CA GLY A 303 -8.92 10.92 6.08
C GLY A 303 -8.18 10.86 4.75
N LEU A 304 -7.07 11.59 4.61
CA LEU A 304 -6.20 11.55 3.43
C LEU A 304 -5.55 10.17 3.25
N CYS A 305 -5.10 9.54 4.34
CA CYS A 305 -4.55 8.18 4.32
C CYS A 305 -5.61 7.12 4.00
N PHE A 306 -6.83 7.25 4.55
CA PHE A 306 -7.95 6.38 4.22
C PHE A 306 -8.24 6.40 2.71
N MET A 307 -8.34 7.62 2.15
CA MET A 307 -8.59 7.79 0.71
C MET A 307 -7.41 7.39 -0.18
N SER A 308 -6.21 7.23 0.37
CA SER A 308 -5.05 6.69 -0.36
C SER A 308 -4.94 5.17 -0.31
N GLY A 309 -5.83 4.48 0.43
CA GLY A 309 -5.87 3.02 0.48
C GLY A 309 -5.27 2.40 1.74
N LEU A 310 -4.99 3.17 2.81
CA LEU A 310 -4.39 2.64 4.05
C LEU A 310 -5.28 1.59 4.75
N MET A 311 -6.58 1.78 4.76
CA MET A 311 -7.53 0.88 5.46
C MET A 311 -8.24 -0.05 4.49
N ILE A 312 -8.50 0.40 3.26
CA ILE A 312 -9.18 -0.35 2.21
C ILE A 312 -8.36 -0.14 0.93
N GLY A 313 -7.68 -1.20 0.44
CA GLY A 313 -6.77 -1.10 -0.72
C GLY A 313 -7.45 -0.51 -1.96
N ASP A 314 -8.69 -0.92 -2.24
CA ASP A 314 -9.46 -0.44 -3.41
C ASP A 314 -9.90 1.02 -3.31
N MET A 315 -9.83 1.67 -2.12
CA MET A 315 -10.31 3.03 -1.94
C MET A 315 -9.62 4.03 -2.86
N LYS A 316 -8.33 3.88 -3.08
CA LYS A 316 -7.55 4.70 -4.01
C LYS A 316 -8.06 4.58 -5.45
N PHE A 317 -8.40 3.37 -5.88
CA PHE A 317 -8.96 3.12 -7.21
C PHE A 317 -10.37 3.72 -7.35
N ILE A 318 -11.22 3.58 -6.33
CA ILE A 318 -12.55 4.20 -6.27
C ILE A 318 -12.42 5.73 -6.38
N MET A 319 -11.49 6.33 -5.64
CA MET A 319 -11.20 7.77 -5.72
C MET A 319 -10.68 8.17 -7.11
N GLN A 320 -9.85 7.34 -7.74
CA GLN A 320 -9.36 7.61 -9.10
C GLN A 320 -10.47 7.59 -10.14
N GLN A 321 -11.47 6.72 -9.99
CA GLN A 321 -12.62 6.66 -10.91
C GLN A 321 -13.58 7.84 -10.74
N HIS A 322 -13.90 8.21 -9.49
CA HIS A 322 -14.92 9.23 -9.21
C HIS A 322 -14.35 10.65 -9.10
N CYS A 323 -13.11 10.79 -8.64
CA CYS A 323 -12.50 12.08 -8.36
C CYS A 323 -10.99 12.08 -8.67
N PRO A 324 -10.57 11.93 -9.96
CA PRO A 324 -9.16 11.69 -10.34
C PRO A 324 -8.22 12.85 -9.96
N TRP A 325 -8.72 14.07 -9.82
CA TRP A 325 -7.93 15.21 -9.38
C TRP A 325 -7.55 15.13 -7.89
N PHE A 326 -8.36 14.45 -7.07
CA PHE A 326 -8.12 14.35 -5.63
C PHE A 326 -6.81 13.63 -5.31
N ASN A 327 -6.53 12.48 -5.94
CA ASN A 327 -5.30 11.73 -5.74
C ASN A 327 -4.05 12.55 -6.12
N LYS A 328 -4.18 13.50 -7.07
CA LYS A 328 -3.08 14.39 -7.49
C LYS A 328 -2.73 15.49 -6.49
N ILE A 329 -3.63 15.78 -5.54
CA ILE A 329 -3.42 16.78 -4.48
C ILE A 329 -3.41 16.16 -3.07
N ASN A 330 -3.71 14.88 -2.93
CA ASN A 330 -3.63 14.16 -1.68
C ASN A 330 -2.16 13.81 -1.36
N PRO A 331 -1.52 14.41 -0.35
CA PRO A 331 -0.12 14.13 -0.06
C PRO A 331 0.12 12.66 0.36
N ALA A 332 -0.85 11.98 1.00
CA ALA A 332 -0.72 10.56 1.31
C ALA A 332 -0.66 9.70 0.03
N ALA A 333 -1.57 9.95 -0.92
CA ALA A 333 -1.57 9.25 -2.20
C ALA A 333 -0.29 9.54 -3.01
N LEU A 334 0.17 10.79 -3.03
CA LEU A 334 1.41 11.16 -3.72
C LEU A 334 2.63 10.43 -3.14
N ILE A 335 2.70 10.25 -1.81
CA ILE A 335 3.80 9.52 -1.17
C ILE A 335 3.70 8.03 -1.51
N SER A 336 2.54 7.38 -1.31
CA SER A 336 2.37 5.96 -1.60
C SER A 336 2.56 5.63 -3.08
N ASP A 337 2.05 6.48 -3.99
CA ASP A 337 2.26 6.33 -5.43
C ASP A 337 3.72 6.50 -5.84
N SER A 338 4.48 7.30 -5.11
CA SER A 338 5.91 7.46 -5.37
C SER A 338 6.69 6.21 -4.99
N PHE A 339 6.38 5.57 -3.87
CA PHE A 339 6.96 4.27 -3.52
C PHE A 339 6.60 3.21 -4.56
N TYR A 340 5.33 3.16 -4.95
CA TYR A 340 4.86 2.26 -6.01
C TYR A 340 5.60 2.52 -7.34
N ALA A 341 5.74 3.78 -7.73
CA ALA A 341 6.46 4.15 -8.95
C ALA A 341 7.95 3.78 -8.91
N LEU A 342 8.60 3.85 -7.75
CA LEU A 342 9.99 3.43 -7.59
C LEU A 342 10.18 1.93 -7.74
N ASN A 343 9.21 1.13 -7.29
CA ASN A 343 9.31 -0.32 -7.26
C ASN A 343 8.75 -1.00 -8.52
N VAL A 344 7.69 -0.43 -9.12
CA VAL A 344 6.97 -1.09 -10.23
C VAL A 344 7.33 -0.48 -11.58
N TYR A 345 7.55 0.84 -11.68
CA TYR A 345 7.79 1.46 -12.98
C TYR A 345 9.29 1.53 -13.32
N GLN A 346 9.61 1.20 -14.57
CA GLN A 346 10.96 1.39 -15.11
C GLN A 346 11.32 2.86 -15.29
N THR A 347 10.32 3.72 -15.53
CA THR A 347 10.52 5.16 -15.73
C THR A 347 10.20 5.94 -14.46
N ASN A 348 11.09 6.84 -14.07
CA ASN A 348 10.93 7.66 -12.88
C ASN A 348 10.06 8.92 -13.10
N ASN A 349 9.38 9.06 -14.24
CA ASN A 349 8.62 10.28 -14.54
C ASN A 349 7.49 10.55 -13.54
N GLN A 350 6.71 9.51 -13.18
CA GLN A 350 5.63 9.63 -12.21
C GLN A 350 6.16 10.05 -10.82
N PHE A 351 7.29 9.47 -10.41
CA PHE A 351 7.96 9.82 -9.16
C PHE A 351 8.31 11.33 -9.12
N TRP A 352 8.92 11.86 -10.16
CA TRP A 352 9.29 13.27 -10.19
C TRP A 352 8.08 14.21 -10.19
N TRP A 353 7.00 13.86 -10.88
CA TRP A 353 5.76 14.63 -10.83
C TRP A 353 5.16 14.66 -9.43
N ASN A 354 5.18 13.53 -8.72
CA ASN A 354 4.69 13.45 -7.35
C ASN A 354 5.56 14.27 -6.38
N ILE A 355 6.89 14.22 -6.53
CA ILE A 355 7.81 15.05 -5.72
C ILE A 355 7.56 16.54 -5.96
N ILE A 356 7.42 16.98 -7.22
CA ILE A 356 7.10 18.37 -7.55
C ILE A 356 5.77 18.78 -6.91
N SER A 357 4.75 17.93 -7.00
CA SER A 357 3.43 18.19 -6.40
C SER A 357 3.51 18.33 -4.88
N LEU A 358 4.26 17.47 -4.19
CA LEU A 358 4.49 17.54 -2.74
C LEU A 358 5.23 18.82 -2.33
N VAL A 359 6.24 19.24 -3.10
CA VAL A 359 6.96 20.49 -2.86
C VAL A 359 6.03 21.70 -3.05
N VAL A 360 5.24 21.73 -4.12
CA VAL A 360 4.26 22.79 -4.38
C VAL A 360 3.22 22.85 -3.24
N LEU A 361 2.69 21.73 -2.80
CA LEU A 361 1.77 21.66 -1.65
C LEU A 361 2.44 22.21 -0.38
N SER A 362 3.69 21.83 -0.11
CA SER A 362 4.45 22.32 1.04
C SER A 362 4.63 23.83 1.03
N ILE A 363 4.88 24.40 -0.15
CA ILE A 363 4.98 25.86 -0.35
C ILE A 363 3.62 26.52 -0.09
N ILE A 364 2.54 25.97 -0.65
CA ILE A 364 1.17 26.48 -0.47
C ILE A 364 0.79 26.46 1.01
N PHE A 365 1.03 25.36 1.72
CA PHE A 365 0.74 25.23 3.15
C PHE A 365 1.58 26.20 3.98
N THR A 366 2.87 26.37 3.66
CA THR A 366 3.74 27.33 4.35
C THR A 366 3.29 28.78 4.14
N LEU A 367 2.97 29.15 2.91
CA LEU A 367 2.51 30.51 2.59
C LEU A 367 1.12 30.77 3.22
N GLY A 368 0.21 29.82 3.12
CA GLY A 368 -1.11 29.89 3.77
C GLY A 368 -0.99 30.07 5.27
N GLY A 369 -0.15 29.27 5.93
CA GLY A 369 0.11 29.38 7.36
C GLY A 369 0.74 30.73 7.75
N ALA A 370 1.70 31.23 6.96
CA ALA A 370 2.32 32.53 7.20
C ALA A 370 1.34 33.70 7.02
N LEU A 371 0.46 33.63 6.02
CA LEU A 371 -0.57 34.65 5.78
C LEU A 371 -1.62 34.69 6.89
N LEU A 372 -2.07 33.50 7.35
CA LEU A 372 -3.01 33.40 8.46
C LEU A 372 -2.39 33.86 9.79
N GLY A 373 -1.10 33.58 9.98
CA GLY A 373 -0.35 34.03 11.16
C GLY A 373 -0.12 35.54 11.22
N ARG A 374 0.01 36.22 10.07
CA ARG A 374 0.30 37.66 9.96
C ARG A 374 -0.85 38.57 10.43
N ARG A 375 -2.10 38.11 10.38
CA ARG A 375 -3.30 38.89 10.72
C ARG A 375 -3.56 39.00 12.21
N ARG A 376 -2.68 38.49 13.08
CA ARG A 376 -2.89 38.50 14.52
C ARG A 376 -2.29 39.74 15.15
N ARG A 377 -3.18 40.65 15.61
CA ARG A 377 -2.82 41.74 16.51
C ARG A 377 -3.05 41.23 17.92
N TYR A 378 -2.04 41.23 18.76
CA TYR A 378 -2.18 40.94 20.16
C TYR A 378 -2.67 42.22 20.84
N ALA A 379 -3.86 42.17 21.44
CA ALA A 379 -4.48 43.33 22.11
C ALA A 379 -3.84 43.65 23.48
N SER A 380 -2.89 42.81 23.94
CA SER A 380 -2.27 42.94 25.26
C SER A 380 -0.85 42.32 25.26
N ILE A 381 0.11 43.05 24.78
CA ILE A 381 1.54 42.93 25.16
C ILE A 381 2.02 44.36 25.45
#